data_f8bf77799dd76fe06ca3dcd1d9f173f6
#
_entry.id   f8bf77799dd76fe06ca3dcd1d9f173f6
#
_cell.length_a   1.000
_cell.length_b   1.000
_cell.length_c   1.000
_cell.angle_alpha   90.00
_cell.angle_beta   90.00
_cell.angle_gamma   90.00
#
_symmetry.space_group_name_H-M   'P 1'
#
loop_
_entity.id
_entity.type
_entity.pdbx_description
1 polymer ?
#
loop_
_entity_poly.entity_id
_entity_poly.type
_entity_poly.pdbx_seq_one_letter_code
_entity_poly.pdbx_strand_id
1 'polypeptide(L)'
;MKAYKFLSIITLGLVVLLIGACDTKLDEIATDPNRPSTVQTPGLLIQLQRQIAYNYFDSWQGLRMNGVIGQQWAQRTYTEEDRYDFSGRTGTVANFFHIAYLYSEIANKIIQINEEDPTAAAYGDPKLQVASAKIIKAWLIFHNVQTFGDVPYTESNDIFVHPYPKYDKQDFIYKDLIRELKEVSASLQGVTRGWTTGDNLLGGNPERWRRFANSLRLQIAMRLSNVEPAYSAAEAEAAINDGVMRNNDDSAVFRFSGMAAPNANPKYDTYSSRMDFIPSWQFVNLLHGNDDDNIGFVNPFNGIVDPRFVQFVQSPADQAAGLPTKNLCPQMGLNNTNNNIVWAALAGNPDMRISYGPTASRADNILARPVQASFWSTFLDFPNVAFLIAERRGNDRDFFSQGVQASLNVWGISAMEAAAYLSAVMDKFDAATAEGKFEMIITQKYIHNFGHYDHESVFEYRRTEYPKSVVLPGQKTGPTINGIDYTFVTLDGSTDFMQRMMYPTNEYTTNKESVDQATISMGGDRQNVPLYYSKKYRK
;
A
#
# COMPACT_ATOMS: atom_id res chain seq x y z
N MET A 1 22.72 -79.63 7.17
CA MET A 1 21.38 -78.99 7.00
C MET A 1 20.81 -78.37 8.27
N LYS A 2 20.98 -78.89 9.47
CA LYS A 2 20.42 -78.32 10.70
C LYS A 2 21.12 -77.01 11.11
N ALA A 3 22.42 -76.82 10.91
CA ALA A 3 23.17 -75.63 11.28
C ALA A 3 22.78 -74.35 10.45
N TYR A 4 22.51 -74.52 9.14
CA TYR A 4 22.08 -73.40 8.27
C TYR A 4 20.69 -72.89 8.59
N LYS A 5 19.78 -73.76 9.02
CA LYS A 5 18.43 -73.32 9.47
C LYS A 5 18.49 -72.56 10.76
N PHE A 6 19.40 -72.87 11.67
CA PHE A 6 19.56 -72.14 12.94
C PHE A 6 20.21 -70.79 12.73
N LEU A 7 21.18 -70.71 11.81
CA LEU A 7 21.81 -69.41 11.45
C LEU A 7 20.82 -68.49 10.76
N SER A 8 19.97 -69.02 9.86
CA SER A 8 18.92 -68.18 9.17
C SER A 8 17.85 -67.62 10.13
N ILE A 9 17.50 -68.37 11.18
CA ILE A 9 16.53 -67.92 12.19
C ILE A 9 17.14 -66.81 13.07
N ILE A 10 18.42 -66.95 13.44
CA ILE A 10 19.13 -65.93 14.21
C ILE A 10 19.31 -64.67 13.38
N THR A 11 19.66 -64.77 12.10
CA THR A 11 19.79 -63.59 11.21
C THR A 11 18.45 -62.92 10.97
N LEU A 12 17.36 -63.66 10.81
CA LEU A 12 16.01 -63.09 10.66
C LEU A 12 15.56 -62.41 11.96
N GLY A 13 15.84 -62.98 13.12
CA GLY A 13 15.55 -62.38 14.43
C GLY A 13 16.34 -61.08 14.67
N LEU A 14 17.61 -61.01 14.23
CA LEU A 14 18.45 -59.83 14.33
C LEU A 14 17.94 -58.68 13.40
N VAL A 15 17.48 -59.02 12.20
CA VAL A 15 16.91 -58.06 11.25
C VAL A 15 15.59 -57.49 11.76
N VAL A 16 14.73 -58.29 12.38
CA VAL A 16 13.46 -57.84 12.97
C VAL A 16 13.71 -56.95 14.19
N LEU A 17 14.73 -57.21 15.00
CA LEU A 17 15.13 -56.36 16.13
C LEU A 17 15.73 -55.03 15.69
N LEU A 18 16.41 -54.97 14.54
CA LEU A 18 16.97 -53.74 13.98
C LEU A 18 15.90 -52.85 13.36
N ILE A 19 14.80 -53.39 12.85
CA ILE A 19 13.68 -52.61 12.27
C ILE A 19 12.82 -51.97 13.37
N GLY A 20 12.65 -52.63 14.52
CA GLY A 20 11.86 -52.11 15.63
C GLY A 20 12.57 -51.02 16.48
N ALA A 21 13.91 -50.91 16.34
CA ALA A 21 14.66 -49.94 17.16
C ALA A 21 14.75 -48.53 16.53
N CYS A 22 14.31 -48.36 15.27
CA CYS A 22 14.39 -47.08 14.58
C CYS A 22 13.14 -46.18 14.74
N ASP A 23 11.96 -46.76 15.03
CA ASP A 23 10.72 -45.98 15.03
C ASP A 23 10.58 -45.02 16.23
N THR A 24 11.01 -45.45 17.43
CA THR A 24 10.82 -44.63 18.65
C THR A 24 11.81 -43.50 18.80
N LYS A 25 12.97 -43.52 18.12
CA LYS A 25 13.95 -42.41 18.16
C LYS A 25 13.78 -41.40 17.02
N LEU A 26 13.13 -41.77 15.93
CA LEU A 26 12.88 -40.86 14.83
C LEU A 26 11.83 -39.82 15.18
N ASP A 27 10.81 -40.16 15.94
CA ASP A 27 9.80 -39.21 16.42
C ASP A 27 10.36 -38.24 17.47
N GLU A 28 11.29 -38.70 18.34
CA GLU A 28 11.99 -37.84 19.29
C GLU A 28 13.01 -36.91 18.60
N ILE A 29 13.68 -37.35 17.54
CA ILE A 29 14.65 -36.56 16.76
C ILE A 29 13.91 -35.63 15.79
N ALA A 30 12.72 -36.01 15.32
CA ALA A 30 11.88 -35.18 14.47
C ALA A 30 11.25 -33.98 15.22
N THR A 31 11.21 -34.04 16.55
CA THR A 31 10.76 -32.91 17.38
C THR A 31 11.96 -32.00 17.63
N ASP A 32 12.13 -30.96 16.80
CA ASP A 32 13.13 -29.92 17.06
C ASP A 32 12.80 -29.22 18.39
N PRO A 33 13.64 -29.38 19.44
CA PRO A 33 13.36 -28.78 20.75
C PRO A 33 13.41 -27.24 20.70
N ASN A 34 13.94 -26.66 19.63
CA ASN A 34 13.94 -25.21 19.38
C ASN A 34 12.75 -24.75 18.56
N ARG A 35 11.94 -25.67 18.01
CA ARG A 35 10.66 -25.30 17.38
C ARG A 35 9.57 -25.24 18.46
N PRO A 36 8.95 -24.08 18.68
CA PRO A 36 7.81 -24.04 19.59
C PRO A 36 6.71 -24.97 19.07
N SER A 37 6.30 -25.92 19.92
CA SER A 37 5.21 -26.86 19.63
C SER A 37 3.85 -26.17 19.52
N THR A 38 3.75 -24.95 20.05
CA THR A 38 2.56 -24.10 19.99
C THR A 38 2.95 -22.68 19.61
N VAL A 39 2.29 -22.12 18.59
CA VAL A 39 2.46 -20.71 18.20
C VAL A 39 1.34 -19.90 18.81
N GLN A 40 1.70 -18.88 19.58
CA GLN A 40 0.74 -17.99 20.24
C GLN A 40 0.21 -16.95 19.24
N THR A 41 -1.09 -16.69 19.26
CA THR A 41 -1.76 -15.76 18.33
C THR A 41 -1.22 -14.33 18.36
N PRO A 42 -0.76 -13.73 19.49
CA PRO A 42 -0.11 -12.43 19.48
C PRO A 42 1.18 -12.39 18.66
N GLY A 43 1.98 -13.45 18.69
CA GLY A 43 3.20 -13.57 17.89
C GLY A 43 2.90 -13.58 16.39
N LEU A 44 1.84 -14.26 15.98
CA LEU A 44 1.37 -14.26 14.59
C LEU A 44 0.81 -12.88 14.19
N LEU A 45 0.06 -12.22 15.07
CA LEU A 45 -0.50 -10.90 14.76
C LEU A 45 0.60 -9.85 14.54
N ILE A 46 1.57 -9.77 15.44
CA ILE A 46 2.69 -8.81 15.28
C ILE A 46 3.53 -9.13 14.03
N GLN A 47 3.76 -10.42 13.76
CA GLN A 47 4.44 -10.85 12.54
C GLN A 47 3.67 -10.40 11.30
N LEU A 48 2.37 -10.64 11.23
CA LEU A 48 1.50 -10.27 10.12
C LEU A 48 1.52 -8.76 9.88
N GLN A 49 1.27 -7.96 10.91
CA GLN A 49 1.27 -6.50 10.85
C GLN A 49 2.61 -5.95 10.39
N ARG A 50 3.71 -6.44 10.96
CA ARG A 50 5.06 -5.99 10.63
C ARG A 50 5.48 -6.39 9.21
N GLN A 51 5.20 -7.61 8.79
CA GLN A 51 5.55 -8.10 7.46
C GLN A 51 4.84 -7.28 6.36
N ILE A 52 3.56 -6.98 6.55
CA ILE A 52 2.82 -6.12 5.64
C ILE A 52 3.41 -4.71 5.65
N ALA A 53 3.57 -4.10 6.84
CA ALA A 53 4.10 -2.75 6.97
C ALA A 53 5.50 -2.59 6.37
N TYR A 54 6.29 -3.66 6.37
CA TYR A 54 7.63 -3.65 5.79
C TYR A 54 7.60 -3.88 4.27
N ASN A 55 6.93 -4.93 3.79
CA ASN A 55 7.07 -5.37 2.40
C ASN A 55 6.16 -4.66 1.39
N TYR A 56 4.97 -4.18 1.81
CA TYR A 56 4.13 -3.37 0.92
C TYR A 56 4.61 -1.93 0.75
N PHE A 57 5.43 -1.43 1.69
CA PHE A 57 5.82 -0.02 1.77
C PHE A 57 7.32 0.20 1.57
N ASP A 58 8.06 -0.81 1.14
CA ASP A 58 9.47 -0.71 0.86
C ASP A 58 9.77 0.08 -0.43
N SER A 59 11.04 0.28 -0.71
CA SER A 59 11.46 0.99 -1.93
C SER A 59 11.28 0.16 -3.21
N TRP A 60 11.20 -1.17 -3.08
CA TRP A 60 11.16 -2.06 -4.25
C TRP A 60 9.73 -2.39 -4.67
N GLN A 61 8.82 -2.53 -3.74
CA GLN A 61 7.41 -2.80 -4.00
C GLN A 61 6.57 -1.53 -3.87
N GLY A 62 6.65 -0.84 -2.74
CA GLY A 62 5.87 0.37 -2.48
C GLY A 62 6.21 1.50 -3.45
N LEU A 63 7.47 1.92 -3.52
CA LEU A 63 7.86 3.04 -4.39
C LEU A 63 7.88 2.64 -5.86
N ARG A 64 8.58 1.55 -6.21
CA ARG A 64 8.76 1.14 -7.60
C ARG A 64 7.48 0.74 -8.30
N MET A 65 6.59 0.02 -7.60
CA MET A 65 5.34 -0.49 -8.18
C MET A 65 4.17 0.52 -8.11
N ASN A 66 4.22 1.48 -7.19
CA ASN A 66 3.10 2.39 -6.95
C ASN A 66 3.54 3.85 -6.85
N GLY A 67 4.54 4.18 -6.06
CA GLY A 67 4.96 5.56 -5.85
C GLY A 67 5.35 6.28 -7.14
N VAL A 68 6.09 5.62 -8.05
CA VAL A 68 6.47 6.19 -9.35
C VAL A 68 5.30 6.19 -10.33
N ILE A 69 4.45 5.16 -10.32
CA ILE A 69 3.25 5.14 -11.18
C ILE A 69 2.26 6.22 -10.75
N GLY A 70 2.11 6.45 -9.45
CA GLY A 70 1.32 7.56 -8.89
C GLY A 70 1.94 8.94 -9.13
N GLN A 71 3.16 9.01 -9.68
CA GLN A 71 3.89 10.23 -9.99
C GLN A 71 4.15 11.16 -8.79
N GLN A 72 4.03 10.66 -7.58
CA GLN A 72 4.51 11.35 -6.39
C GLN A 72 6.04 11.23 -6.26
N TRP A 73 6.58 10.13 -6.76
CA TRP A 73 7.99 9.81 -6.82
C TRP A 73 8.45 9.68 -8.27
N ALA A 74 9.72 9.91 -8.51
CA ALA A 74 10.37 9.66 -9.80
C ALA A 74 11.69 8.95 -9.57
N GLN A 75 12.11 8.13 -10.53
CA GLN A 75 13.40 7.47 -10.49
C GLN A 75 14.48 8.39 -11.03
N ARG A 76 15.55 8.53 -10.26
CA ARG A 76 16.75 9.27 -10.69
C ARG A 76 17.58 8.47 -11.69
N THR A 77 17.68 7.17 -11.45
CA THR A 77 18.40 6.18 -12.27
C THR A 77 17.54 4.95 -12.42
N TYR A 78 17.76 4.18 -13.49
CA TYR A 78 16.97 2.97 -13.78
C TYR A 78 15.47 3.29 -13.99
N THR A 79 15.22 4.22 -14.94
CA THR A 79 13.89 4.83 -15.17
C THR A 79 12.95 3.97 -15.99
N GLU A 80 13.14 2.66 -16.01
CA GLU A 80 12.32 1.73 -16.78
C GLU A 80 10.88 1.71 -16.26
N GLU A 81 10.69 1.63 -14.93
CA GLU A 81 9.37 1.55 -14.31
C GLU A 81 8.61 2.88 -14.42
N ASP A 82 9.30 4.04 -14.35
CA ASP A 82 8.70 5.35 -14.63
C ASP A 82 8.11 5.41 -16.05
N ARG A 83 8.60 4.57 -16.94
CA ARG A 83 8.23 4.47 -18.34
C ARG A 83 7.41 3.23 -18.65
N TYR A 84 6.80 2.63 -17.63
CA TYR A 84 5.90 1.49 -17.68
C TYR A 84 6.55 0.18 -18.17
N ASP A 85 7.86 0.00 -17.99
CA ASP A 85 8.55 -1.27 -18.27
C ASP A 85 8.91 -2.01 -16.98
N PHE A 86 8.20 -3.10 -16.74
CA PHE A 86 8.43 -4.02 -15.63
C PHE A 86 9.06 -5.35 -16.07
N SER A 87 9.48 -5.47 -17.34
CA SER A 87 10.04 -6.71 -17.90
C SER A 87 11.31 -7.17 -17.16
N GLY A 88 12.13 -6.23 -16.71
CA GLY A 88 13.30 -6.49 -15.88
C GLY A 88 12.98 -6.71 -14.39
N ARG A 89 11.71 -6.72 -13.98
CA ARG A 89 11.25 -6.76 -12.58
C ARG A 89 10.28 -7.88 -12.28
N THR A 90 10.33 -8.96 -13.04
CA THR A 90 9.42 -10.12 -12.92
C THR A 90 9.36 -10.67 -11.49
N GLY A 91 10.51 -10.76 -10.80
CA GLY A 91 10.57 -11.17 -9.41
C GLY A 91 9.87 -10.21 -8.44
N THR A 92 9.98 -8.90 -8.67
CA THR A 92 9.28 -7.88 -7.85
C THR A 92 7.77 -7.97 -8.05
N VAL A 93 7.30 -8.11 -9.29
CA VAL A 93 5.88 -8.26 -9.62
C VAL A 93 5.32 -9.56 -9.01
N ALA A 94 6.05 -10.68 -9.15
CA ALA A 94 5.67 -11.96 -8.57
C ALA A 94 5.58 -11.88 -7.04
N ASN A 95 6.57 -11.28 -6.40
CA ASN A 95 6.57 -11.13 -4.95
C ASN A 95 5.37 -10.27 -4.49
N PHE A 96 5.08 -9.16 -5.15
CA PHE A 96 3.93 -8.31 -4.81
C PHE A 96 2.59 -9.04 -4.94
N PHE A 97 2.44 -9.90 -5.95
CA PHE A 97 1.25 -10.73 -6.13
C PHE A 97 1.13 -11.78 -5.02
N HIS A 98 2.22 -12.51 -4.73
CA HIS A 98 2.19 -13.65 -3.84
C HIS A 98 2.17 -13.30 -2.35
N ILE A 99 2.71 -12.14 -1.94
CA ILE A 99 2.74 -11.78 -0.52
C ILE A 99 1.34 -11.62 0.08
N ALA A 100 0.33 -11.30 -0.74
CA ALA A 100 -1.06 -11.27 -0.28
C ALA A 100 -1.50 -12.63 0.26
N TYR A 101 -1.14 -13.71 -0.43
CA TYR A 101 -1.48 -15.10 -0.05
C TYR A 101 -0.60 -15.60 1.09
N LEU A 102 0.70 -15.32 1.02
CA LEU A 102 1.64 -15.70 2.07
C LEU A 102 1.22 -15.12 3.44
N TYR A 103 0.78 -13.86 3.47
CA TYR A 103 0.36 -13.23 4.72
C TYR A 103 -1.09 -13.58 5.09
N SER A 104 -1.94 -13.87 4.11
CA SER A 104 -3.27 -14.43 4.39
C SER A 104 -3.17 -15.77 5.11
N GLU A 105 -2.12 -16.57 4.85
CA GLU A 105 -1.89 -17.83 5.57
C GLU A 105 -1.60 -17.61 7.05
N ILE A 106 -0.85 -16.56 7.40
CA ILE A 106 -0.64 -16.19 8.81
C ILE A 106 -1.98 -15.79 9.46
N ALA A 107 -2.83 -15.05 8.75
CA ALA A 107 -4.16 -14.69 9.22
C ALA A 107 -5.07 -15.92 9.40
N ASN A 108 -5.07 -16.86 8.45
CA ASN A 108 -5.78 -18.12 8.53
C ASN A 108 -5.32 -18.94 9.75
N LYS A 109 -4.01 -18.93 10.06
CA LYS A 109 -3.50 -19.63 11.24
C LYS A 109 -3.99 -19.04 12.57
N ILE A 110 -4.16 -17.71 12.65
CA ILE A 110 -4.79 -17.07 13.83
C ILE A 110 -6.25 -17.54 13.97
N ILE A 111 -6.99 -17.61 12.87
CA ILE A 111 -8.38 -18.07 12.84
C ILE A 111 -8.45 -19.53 13.30
N GLN A 112 -7.67 -20.41 12.69
CA GLN A 112 -7.61 -21.83 13.02
C GLN A 112 -7.30 -22.08 14.50
N ILE A 113 -6.28 -21.39 15.06
CA ILE A 113 -5.94 -21.55 16.49
C ILE A 113 -7.12 -21.18 17.38
N ASN A 114 -7.88 -20.13 17.06
CA ASN A 114 -9.05 -19.75 17.85
C ASN A 114 -10.21 -20.74 17.74
N GLU A 115 -10.28 -21.52 16.67
CA GLU A 115 -11.29 -22.58 16.49
C GLU A 115 -10.90 -23.88 17.22
N GLU A 116 -9.61 -24.21 17.22
CA GLU A 116 -9.09 -25.49 17.69
C GLU A 116 -8.59 -25.46 19.15
N ASP A 117 -8.08 -24.29 19.62
CA ASP A 117 -7.43 -24.17 20.93
C ASP A 117 -8.12 -23.12 21.82
N PRO A 118 -8.96 -23.57 22.80
CA PRO A 118 -9.60 -22.66 23.74
C PRO A 118 -8.62 -21.82 24.59
N THR A 119 -7.36 -22.23 24.71
CA THR A 119 -6.36 -21.48 25.47
C THR A 119 -5.95 -20.18 24.78
N ALA A 120 -6.19 -20.04 23.48
CA ALA A 120 -6.00 -18.79 22.73
C ALA A 120 -6.80 -17.63 23.35
N ALA A 121 -7.91 -17.92 24.02
CA ALA A 121 -8.68 -16.92 24.76
C ALA A 121 -7.86 -16.20 25.85
N ALA A 122 -6.73 -16.73 26.30
CA ALA A 122 -5.83 -16.03 27.25
C ALA A 122 -5.28 -14.73 26.67
N TYR A 123 -5.15 -14.61 25.36
CA TYR A 123 -4.53 -13.47 24.67
C TYR A 123 -5.50 -12.37 24.23
N GLY A 124 -6.78 -12.53 24.49
CA GLY A 124 -7.82 -11.57 24.12
C GLY A 124 -9.16 -12.26 23.84
N ASP A 125 -10.18 -11.48 23.50
CA ASP A 125 -11.47 -12.06 23.07
C ASP A 125 -11.27 -12.83 21.75
N PRO A 126 -11.68 -14.11 21.65
CA PRO A 126 -11.55 -14.89 20.41
C PRO A 126 -12.22 -14.23 19.20
N LYS A 127 -13.37 -13.53 19.40
CA LYS A 127 -14.01 -12.78 18.33
C LYS A 127 -13.12 -11.67 17.79
N LEU A 128 -12.41 -10.95 18.68
CA LEU A 128 -11.49 -9.91 18.26
C LEU A 128 -10.28 -10.49 17.53
N GLN A 129 -9.74 -11.62 18.00
CA GLN A 129 -8.60 -12.27 17.36
C GLN A 129 -8.95 -12.69 15.92
N VAL A 130 -10.08 -13.37 15.74
CA VAL A 130 -10.59 -13.79 14.42
C VAL A 130 -10.92 -12.58 13.55
N ALA A 131 -11.60 -11.57 14.11
CA ALA A 131 -11.95 -10.35 13.37
C ALA A 131 -10.72 -9.61 12.87
N SER A 132 -9.69 -9.43 13.71
CA SER A 132 -8.44 -8.77 13.32
C SER A 132 -7.76 -9.47 12.15
N ALA A 133 -7.70 -10.81 12.19
CA ALA A 133 -7.14 -11.61 11.11
C ALA A 133 -7.93 -11.47 9.81
N LYS A 134 -9.26 -11.52 9.87
CA LYS A 134 -10.15 -11.36 8.71
C LYS A 134 -10.05 -9.96 8.10
N ILE A 135 -10.00 -8.90 8.91
CA ILE A 135 -9.85 -7.51 8.42
C ILE A 135 -8.53 -7.35 7.67
N ILE A 136 -7.43 -7.88 8.21
CA ILE A 136 -6.12 -7.80 7.54
C ILE A 136 -6.10 -8.63 6.25
N LYS A 137 -6.71 -9.82 6.26
CA LYS A 137 -6.86 -10.64 5.05
C LYS A 137 -7.67 -9.92 3.98
N ALA A 138 -8.79 -9.28 4.35
CA ALA A 138 -9.59 -8.48 3.43
C ALA A 138 -8.79 -7.31 2.85
N TRP A 139 -7.96 -6.64 3.64
CA TRP A 139 -7.06 -5.58 3.20
C TRP A 139 -6.06 -6.10 2.15
N LEU A 140 -5.44 -7.26 2.37
CA LEU A 140 -4.48 -7.88 1.45
C LEU A 140 -5.11 -8.21 0.10
N ILE A 141 -6.26 -8.87 0.10
CA ILE A 141 -6.99 -9.24 -1.13
C ILE A 141 -7.48 -7.99 -1.85
N PHE A 142 -7.96 -6.99 -1.12
CA PHE A 142 -8.38 -5.71 -1.71
C PHE A 142 -7.24 -5.02 -2.46
N HIS A 143 -6.03 -5.01 -1.91
CA HIS A 143 -4.85 -4.46 -2.61
C HIS A 143 -4.47 -5.29 -3.84
N ASN A 144 -4.58 -6.60 -3.75
CA ASN A 144 -4.24 -7.48 -4.86
C ASN A 144 -5.20 -7.31 -6.05
N VAL A 145 -6.52 -7.29 -5.78
CA VAL A 145 -7.54 -7.10 -6.83
C VAL A 145 -7.44 -5.73 -7.50
N GLN A 146 -7.11 -4.67 -6.75
CA GLN A 146 -6.90 -3.32 -7.29
C GLN A 146 -5.64 -3.19 -8.16
N THR A 147 -4.69 -4.10 -7.99
CA THR A 147 -3.43 -4.09 -8.73
C THR A 147 -3.49 -4.96 -9.98
N PHE A 148 -4.04 -6.16 -9.87
CA PHE A 148 -3.97 -7.20 -10.91
C PHE A 148 -5.30 -7.48 -11.61
N GLY A 149 -6.42 -7.24 -10.98
CA GLY A 149 -7.75 -7.56 -11.51
C GLY A 149 -8.34 -8.84 -10.91
N ASP A 150 -8.83 -9.78 -11.73
CA ASP A 150 -9.27 -11.08 -11.26
C ASP A 150 -8.11 -11.79 -10.57
N VAL A 151 -8.31 -12.35 -9.37
CA VAL A 151 -7.25 -13.01 -8.58
C VAL A 151 -7.79 -14.22 -7.84
N PRO A 152 -6.95 -15.19 -7.46
CA PRO A 152 -7.36 -16.26 -6.55
C PRO A 152 -7.94 -15.71 -5.25
N TYR A 153 -9.17 -16.09 -4.90
CA TYR A 153 -9.83 -15.62 -3.69
C TYR A 153 -10.51 -16.75 -2.92
N THR A 154 -11.59 -17.33 -3.45
CA THR A 154 -12.37 -18.35 -2.73
C THR A 154 -11.64 -19.67 -2.53
N GLU A 155 -10.72 -20.00 -3.43
CA GLU A 155 -9.91 -21.23 -3.40
C GLU A 155 -8.46 -20.95 -2.96
N SER A 156 -8.14 -19.72 -2.59
CA SER A 156 -6.78 -19.36 -2.17
C SER A 156 -6.42 -19.97 -0.81
N ASN A 157 -5.14 -20.25 -0.61
CA ASN A 157 -4.59 -20.80 0.64
C ASN A 157 -5.11 -22.20 1.04
N ASP A 158 -5.61 -22.99 0.09
CA ASP A 158 -6.01 -24.38 0.31
C ASP A 158 -5.36 -25.29 -0.74
N ILE A 159 -4.03 -25.40 -0.69
CA ILE A 159 -3.23 -26.13 -1.67
C ILE A 159 -3.56 -27.63 -1.73
N PHE A 160 -4.11 -28.21 -0.66
CA PHE A 160 -4.44 -29.64 -0.62
C PHE A 160 -5.74 -29.95 -1.34
N VAL A 161 -6.68 -29.03 -1.36
CA VAL A 161 -7.96 -29.17 -2.07
C VAL A 161 -7.91 -28.45 -3.42
N HIS A 162 -7.27 -27.29 -3.47
CA HIS A 162 -7.19 -26.40 -4.63
C HIS A 162 -5.72 -26.11 -5.02
N PRO A 163 -4.94 -27.09 -5.53
CA PRO A 163 -3.56 -26.86 -5.91
C PRO A 163 -3.39 -25.86 -7.09
N TYR A 164 -4.45 -25.66 -7.85
CA TYR A 164 -4.55 -24.71 -8.96
C TYR A 164 -5.79 -23.82 -8.79
N PRO A 165 -5.75 -22.86 -7.84
CA PRO A 165 -6.93 -22.09 -7.48
C PRO A 165 -7.45 -21.29 -8.66
N LYS A 166 -8.78 -21.22 -8.82
CA LYS A 166 -9.41 -20.36 -9.82
C LYS A 166 -9.22 -18.89 -9.46
N TYR A 167 -9.25 -18.04 -10.48
CA TYR A 167 -9.28 -16.60 -10.33
C TYR A 167 -10.74 -16.13 -10.28
N ASP A 168 -11.12 -15.56 -9.16
CA ASP A 168 -12.46 -15.00 -8.99
C ASP A 168 -12.57 -13.61 -9.64
N LYS A 169 -13.78 -13.25 -10.06
CA LYS A 169 -14.05 -11.97 -10.72
C LYS A 169 -13.96 -10.80 -9.75
N GLN A 170 -13.42 -9.68 -10.22
CA GLN A 170 -13.27 -8.46 -9.44
C GLN A 170 -14.56 -8.01 -8.79
N ASP A 171 -15.68 -7.98 -9.53
CA ASP A 171 -16.98 -7.53 -9.04
C ASP A 171 -17.50 -8.42 -7.89
N PHE A 172 -17.29 -9.73 -7.99
CA PHE A 172 -17.61 -10.66 -6.92
C PHE A 172 -16.73 -10.40 -5.70
N ILE A 173 -15.40 -10.29 -5.88
CA ILE A 173 -14.45 -10.08 -4.78
C ILE A 173 -14.79 -8.81 -4.00
N TYR A 174 -15.02 -7.68 -4.66
CA TYR A 174 -15.37 -6.42 -3.99
C TYR A 174 -16.63 -6.56 -3.13
N LYS A 175 -17.68 -7.17 -3.68
CA LYS A 175 -18.96 -7.34 -2.96
C LYS A 175 -18.84 -8.30 -1.78
N ASP A 176 -18.08 -9.36 -1.94
CA ASP A 176 -17.89 -10.35 -0.87
C ASP A 176 -17.02 -9.78 0.26
N LEU A 177 -15.97 -9.01 -0.05
CA LEU A 177 -15.19 -8.29 0.96
C LEU A 177 -16.05 -7.29 1.76
N ILE A 178 -16.97 -6.56 1.09
CA ILE A 178 -17.92 -5.66 1.76
C ILE A 178 -18.81 -6.45 2.73
N ARG A 179 -19.35 -7.60 2.29
CA ARG A 179 -20.18 -8.50 3.12
C ARG A 179 -19.39 -9.01 4.32
N GLU A 180 -18.19 -9.54 4.11
CA GLU A 180 -17.35 -10.09 5.17
C GLU A 180 -17.00 -9.02 6.22
N LEU A 181 -16.59 -7.82 5.80
CA LEU A 181 -16.27 -6.72 6.71
C LEU A 181 -17.50 -6.25 7.51
N LYS A 182 -18.69 -6.27 6.92
CA LYS A 182 -19.94 -5.99 7.62
C LYS A 182 -20.22 -7.01 8.73
N GLU A 183 -20.07 -8.29 8.43
CA GLU A 183 -20.23 -9.38 9.39
C GLU A 183 -19.21 -9.31 10.52
N VAL A 184 -17.94 -9.04 10.17
CA VAL A 184 -16.84 -8.85 11.13
C VAL A 184 -17.12 -7.65 12.04
N SER A 185 -17.54 -6.51 11.50
CA SER A 185 -17.91 -5.34 12.30
C SER A 185 -19.06 -5.66 13.28
N ALA A 186 -20.09 -6.36 12.82
CA ALA A 186 -21.21 -6.77 13.66
C ALA A 186 -20.76 -7.72 14.79
N SER A 187 -19.84 -8.64 14.53
CA SER A 187 -19.31 -9.58 15.52
C SER A 187 -18.56 -8.91 16.67
N LEU A 188 -18.03 -7.72 16.43
CA LEU A 188 -17.29 -6.94 17.42
C LEU A 188 -18.18 -6.03 18.29
N GLN A 189 -19.48 -5.93 18.00
CA GLN A 189 -20.39 -5.16 18.85
C GLN A 189 -20.42 -5.71 20.27
N GLY A 190 -20.18 -4.84 21.26
CA GLY A 190 -20.18 -5.19 22.66
C GLY A 190 -18.96 -6.00 23.14
N VAL A 191 -18.01 -6.28 22.28
CA VAL A 191 -16.71 -6.86 22.69
C VAL A 191 -15.90 -5.80 23.43
N THR A 192 -15.53 -6.09 24.67
CA THR A 192 -14.78 -5.17 25.54
C THR A 192 -13.36 -5.63 25.83
N ARG A 193 -13.14 -6.96 25.75
CA ARG A 193 -11.83 -7.53 26.03
C ARG A 193 -10.93 -7.46 24.79
N GLY A 194 -9.90 -6.64 24.89
CA GLY A 194 -8.91 -6.41 23.83
C GLY A 194 -7.84 -7.50 23.73
N TRP A 195 -6.95 -7.35 22.73
CA TRP A 195 -5.70 -8.08 22.69
C TRP A 195 -4.83 -7.71 23.91
N THR A 196 -4.24 -8.69 24.55
CA THR A 196 -3.37 -8.44 25.71
C THR A 196 -1.99 -7.96 25.29
N THR A 197 -1.55 -8.33 24.08
CA THR A 197 -0.27 -7.94 23.46
C THR A 197 -0.31 -8.24 21.95
N GLY A 198 0.73 -7.83 21.22
CA GLY A 198 0.92 -8.18 19.79
C GLY A 198 0.21 -7.28 18.78
N ASP A 199 -0.69 -6.39 19.21
CA ASP A 199 -1.36 -5.45 18.31
C ASP A 199 -0.67 -4.08 18.29
N ASN A 200 0.12 -3.85 17.25
CA ASN A 200 0.84 -2.60 17.02
C ASN A 200 0.09 -1.62 16.09
N LEU A 201 -1.08 -1.99 15.58
CA LEU A 201 -1.89 -1.10 14.74
C LEU A 201 -2.86 -0.27 15.59
N LEU A 202 -3.65 -0.93 16.43
CA LEU A 202 -4.80 -0.32 17.10
C LEU A 202 -4.77 -0.50 18.63
N GLY A 203 -3.64 -0.99 19.17
CA GLY A 203 -3.40 -1.10 20.61
C GLY A 203 -4.32 -2.07 21.32
N GLY A 204 -4.76 -3.11 20.64
CA GLY A 204 -5.65 -4.13 21.18
C GLY A 204 -7.11 -3.70 21.35
N ASN A 205 -7.51 -2.54 20.92
CA ASN A 205 -8.83 -1.97 21.18
C ASN A 205 -9.90 -2.51 20.22
N PRO A 206 -10.93 -3.25 20.73
CA PRO A 206 -11.96 -3.85 19.86
C PRO A 206 -12.76 -2.83 19.05
N GLU A 207 -13.06 -1.68 19.64
CA GLU A 207 -13.84 -0.64 18.96
C GLU A 207 -13.04 0.04 17.84
N ARG A 208 -11.73 0.21 17.98
CA ARG A 208 -10.87 0.68 16.88
C ARG A 208 -10.81 -0.34 15.75
N TRP A 209 -10.73 -1.63 16.04
CA TRP A 209 -10.81 -2.69 15.04
C TRP A 209 -12.16 -2.70 14.31
N ARG A 210 -13.26 -2.50 15.03
CA ARG A 210 -14.61 -2.38 14.45
C ARG A 210 -14.69 -1.18 13.48
N ARG A 211 -14.16 -0.03 13.89
CA ARG A 211 -14.09 1.16 13.04
C ARG A 211 -13.17 0.96 11.84
N PHE A 212 -12.07 0.26 12.00
CA PHE A 212 -11.21 -0.07 10.88
C PHE A 212 -11.95 -0.95 9.85
N ALA A 213 -12.68 -1.97 10.28
CA ALA A 213 -13.50 -2.79 9.39
C ALA A 213 -14.51 -1.95 8.58
N ASN A 214 -15.26 -1.05 9.25
CA ASN A 214 -16.23 -0.19 8.59
C ASN A 214 -15.56 0.85 7.67
N SER A 215 -14.40 1.38 8.05
CA SER A 215 -13.64 2.33 7.22
C SER A 215 -13.08 1.67 5.97
N LEU A 216 -12.60 0.43 6.07
CA LEU A 216 -12.17 -0.36 4.93
C LEU A 216 -13.36 -0.72 4.02
N ARG A 217 -14.52 -1.08 4.62
CA ARG A 217 -15.77 -1.29 3.88
C ARG A 217 -16.20 -0.03 3.12
N LEU A 218 -16.11 1.16 3.74
CA LEU A 218 -16.37 2.44 3.07
C LEU A 218 -15.41 2.64 1.89
N GLN A 219 -14.12 2.40 2.07
CA GLN A 219 -13.12 2.54 1.01
C GLN A 219 -13.41 1.60 -0.16
N ILE A 220 -13.73 0.31 0.11
CA ILE A 220 -14.10 -0.66 -0.92
C ILE A 220 -15.38 -0.26 -1.65
N ALA A 221 -16.40 0.19 -0.91
CA ALA A 221 -17.66 0.64 -1.50
C ALA A 221 -17.43 1.83 -2.47
N MET A 222 -16.61 2.80 -2.07
CA MET A 222 -16.28 3.96 -2.91
C MET A 222 -15.49 3.61 -4.18
N ARG A 223 -14.75 2.48 -4.20
CA ARG A 223 -14.14 1.97 -5.43
C ARG A 223 -15.17 1.64 -6.52
N LEU A 224 -16.35 1.24 -6.13
CA LEU A 224 -17.41 0.85 -7.06
C LEU A 224 -18.24 2.02 -7.61
N SER A 225 -17.91 3.26 -7.23
CA SER A 225 -18.70 4.46 -7.56
C SER A 225 -18.93 4.68 -9.06
N ASN A 226 -17.98 4.28 -9.92
CA ASN A 226 -18.09 4.41 -11.37
C ASN A 226 -18.95 3.32 -12.03
N VAL A 227 -18.91 2.11 -11.50
CA VAL A 227 -19.49 0.92 -12.16
C VAL A 227 -20.80 0.48 -11.53
N GLU A 228 -20.98 0.73 -10.25
CA GLU A 228 -22.19 0.39 -9.49
C GLU A 228 -22.60 1.53 -8.53
N PRO A 229 -22.92 2.72 -9.04
CA PRO A 229 -23.09 3.93 -8.22
C PRO A 229 -24.17 3.80 -7.15
N ALA A 230 -25.27 3.12 -7.42
CA ALA A 230 -26.33 2.93 -6.43
C ALA A 230 -25.90 1.98 -5.30
N TYR A 231 -25.25 0.87 -5.63
CA TYR A 231 -24.71 -0.08 -4.65
C TYR A 231 -23.59 0.57 -3.81
N SER A 232 -22.64 1.22 -4.48
CA SER A 232 -21.57 1.97 -3.84
C SER A 232 -22.12 2.98 -2.83
N ALA A 233 -23.11 3.77 -3.25
CA ALA A 233 -23.71 4.78 -2.42
C ALA A 233 -24.41 4.20 -1.18
N ALA A 234 -25.15 3.11 -1.32
CA ALA A 234 -25.87 2.45 -0.23
C ALA A 234 -24.90 1.83 0.78
N GLU A 235 -23.88 1.09 0.30
CA GLU A 235 -22.92 0.41 1.19
C GLU A 235 -21.96 1.40 1.87
N ALA A 236 -21.54 2.48 1.17
CA ALA A 236 -20.73 3.52 1.77
C ALA A 236 -21.47 4.23 2.92
N GLU A 237 -22.74 4.61 2.73
CA GLU A 237 -23.52 5.26 3.77
C GLU A 237 -23.83 4.30 4.93
N ALA A 238 -24.10 3.04 4.64
CA ALA A 238 -24.27 2.02 5.68
C ALA A 238 -22.99 1.84 6.52
N ALA A 239 -21.81 1.82 5.89
CA ALA A 239 -20.53 1.74 6.60
C ALA A 239 -20.29 2.97 7.51
N ILE A 240 -20.61 4.16 7.03
CA ILE A 240 -20.51 5.40 7.83
C ILE A 240 -21.43 5.32 9.06
N ASN A 241 -22.69 4.88 8.87
CA ASN A 241 -23.68 4.77 9.94
C ASN A 241 -23.31 3.68 10.97
N ASP A 242 -22.67 2.59 10.53
CA ASP A 242 -22.14 1.53 11.41
C ASP A 242 -20.94 2.00 12.24
N GLY A 243 -20.35 3.14 11.92
CA GLY A 243 -19.29 3.82 12.65
C GLY A 243 -17.89 3.54 12.10
N VAL A 244 -17.35 4.53 11.41
CA VAL A 244 -15.99 4.56 10.85
C VAL A 244 -15.01 5.25 11.80
N MET A 245 -13.72 5.37 11.42
CA MET A 245 -12.71 6.17 12.13
C MET A 245 -13.18 7.62 12.29
N ARG A 246 -12.89 8.24 13.47
CA ARG A 246 -13.40 9.55 13.86
C ARG A 246 -12.31 10.59 14.03
N ASN A 247 -11.09 10.15 14.24
CA ASN A 247 -9.90 10.99 14.44
C ASN A 247 -8.63 10.17 14.20
N ASN A 248 -7.47 10.82 14.28
CA ASN A 248 -6.17 10.19 14.05
C ASN A 248 -5.84 9.04 15.02
N ASP A 249 -6.45 8.98 16.20
CA ASP A 249 -6.22 7.89 17.16
C ASP A 249 -6.87 6.58 16.72
N ASP A 250 -7.88 6.65 15.87
CA ASP A 250 -8.55 5.47 15.30
C ASP A 250 -7.78 4.89 14.08
N SER A 251 -6.74 5.58 13.60
CA SER A 251 -5.99 5.21 12.39
C SER A 251 -5.20 3.91 12.57
N ALA A 252 -5.31 3.00 11.60
CA ALA A 252 -4.56 1.75 11.54
C ALA A 252 -3.18 1.99 10.91
N VAL A 253 -2.21 2.34 11.75
CA VAL A 253 -0.87 2.77 11.35
C VAL A 253 0.20 1.99 12.10
N PHE A 254 1.10 1.35 11.36
CA PHE A 254 2.26 0.67 11.93
C PHE A 254 3.44 1.64 12.04
N ARG A 255 3.90 1.90 13.26
CA ARG A 255 5.04 2.78 13.53
C ARG A 255 6.31 1.97 13.77
N PHE A 256 7.36 2.31 13.04
CA PHE A 256 8.67 1.70 13.25
C PHE A 256 9.38 2.33 14.46
N SER A 257 10.21 1.54 15.15
CA SER A 257 10.89 2.00 16.38
C SER A 257 12.03 2.99 16.15
N GLY A 258 12.47 3.17 14.91
CA GLY A 258 13.58 4.06 14.56
C GLY A 258 14.98 3.48 14.77
N MET A 259 15.07 2.23 15.21
CA MET A 259 16.35 1.52 15.29
C MET A 259 16.72 0.92 13.92
N ALA A 260 17.95 0.41 13.80
CA ALA A 260 18.39 -0.27 12.58
C ALA A 260 17.47 -1.44 12.20
N ALA A 261 17.61 -1.94 10.96
CA ALA A 261 16.90 -3.13 10.51
C ALA A 261 16.94 -4.26 11.57
N PRO A 262 15.85 -4.98 11.76
CA PRO A 262 14.60 -4.97 11.01
C PRO A 262 13.51 -4.03 11.60
N ASN A 263 13.85 -3.13 12.50
CA ASN A 263 12.91 -2.28 13.23
C ASN A 263 12.85 -0.85 12.68
N ALA A 264 13.62 -0.54 11.65
CA ALA A 264 13.55 0.71 10.89
C ALA A 264 12.52 0.62 9.76
N ASN A 265 12.02 1.77 9.33
CA ASN A 265 11.25 1.90 8.09
C ASN A 265 12.07 1.31 6.92
N PRO A 266 11.47 0.45 6.07
CA PRO A 266 12.21 -0.17 4.97
C PRO A 266 12.78 0.81 3.95
N LYS A 267 12.15 1.96 3.75
CA LYS A 267 12.70 3.02 2.89
C LYS A 267 14.01 3.59 3.46
N TYR A 268 14.14 3.71 4.78
CA TYR A 268 15.36 4.17 5.43
C TYR A 268 16.56 3.26 5.10
N ASP A 269 16.38 1.95 5.13
CA ASP A 269 17.44 1.00 4.79
C ASP A 269 17.94 1.20 3.35
N THR A 270 17.03 1.44 2.41
CA THR A 270 17.39 1.75 1.02
C THR A 270 18.13 3.08 0.92
N TYR A 271 17.58 4.13 1.50
CA TYR A 271 18.12 5.49 1.42
C TYR A 271 19.43 5.68 2.20
N SER A 272 19.74 4.81 3.13
CA SER A 272 21.06 4.77 3.78
C SER A 272 22.18 4.42 2.81
N SER A 273 21.86 3.79 1.68
CA SER A 273 22.85 3.33 0.68
C SER A 273 22.64 3.92 -0.72
N ARG A 274 21.39 4.20 -1.13
CA ARG A 274 21.00 4.62 -2.48
C ARG A 274 19.90 5.67 -2.43
N MET A 275 19.86 6.55 -3.42
CA MET A 275 18.79 7.54 -3.62
C MET A 275 18.26 7.41 -5.04
N ASP A 276 17.64 6.27 -5.32
CA ASP A 276 17.11 6.00 -6.66
C ASP A 276 15.77 6.70 -6.90
N PHE A 277 15.02 6.96 -5.83
CA PHE A 277 13.69 7.58 -5.88
C PHE A 277 13.71 8.93 -5.16
N ILE A 278 13.14 9.93 -5.78
CA ILE A 278 12.95 11.26 -5.18
C ILE A 278 11.55 11.78 -5.53
N PRO A 279 11.02 12.77 -4.80
CA PRO A 279 9.76 13.41 -5.17
C PRO A 279 9.79 13.93 -6.60
N SER A 280 8.72 13.70 -7.37
CA SER A 280 8.67 14.13 -8.76
C SER A 280 8.53 15.65 -8.90
N TRP A 281 8.96 16.18 -10.04
CA TRP A 281 8.73 17.59 -10.40
C TRP A 281 7.25 17.99 -10.26
N GLN A 282 6.36 17.17 -10.81
CA GLN A 282 4.92 17.44 -10.82
C GLN A 282 4.35 17.53 -9.39
N PHE A 283 4.77 16.62 -8.53
CA PHE A 283 4.34 16.63 -7.13
C PHE A 283 4.85 17.86 -6.37
N VAL A 284 6.11 18.22 -6.57
CA VAL A 284 6.69 19.42 -5.94
C VAL A 284 6.02 20.68 -6.44
N ASN A 285 5.76 20.78 -7.76
CA ASN A 285 5.06 21.90 -8.36
C ASN A 285 3.63 22.06 -7.80
N LEU A 286 2.93 20.95 -7.63
CA LEU A 286 1.63 20.90 -6.96
C LEU A 286 1.69 21.48 -5.54
N LEU A 287 2.69 21.08 -4.74
CA LEU A 287 2.87 21.54 -3.35
C LEU A 287 3.21 23.03 -3.24
N HIS A 288 3.87 23.59 -4.25
CA HIS A 288 4.17 25.02 -4.32
C HIS A 288 2.96 25.87 -4.72
N GLY A 289 1.83 25.25 -5.04
CA GLY A 289 0.64 25.97 -5.49
C GLY A 289 0.79 26.55 -6.89
N ASN A 290 1.65 25.97 -7.74
CA ASN A 290 1.88 26.44 -9.09
C ASN A 290 0.97 25.73 -10.11
N ASP A 291 0.58 26.46 -11.13
CA ASP A 291 0.02 25.87 -12.36
C ASP A 291 1.12 25.21 -13.19
N ASP A 292 0.75 24.34 -14.11
CA ASP A 292 1.65 23.78 -15.11
C ASP A 292 1.06 23.91 -16.52
N ASP A 293 1.43 24.99 -17.20
CA ASP A 293 0.95 25.31 -18.56
C ASP A 293 1.35 24.25 -19.58
N ASN A 294 2.41 23.45 -19.29
CA ASN A 294 2.90 22.43 -20.22
C ASN A 294 1.88 21.29 -20.42
N ILE A 295 1.04 21.05 -19.43
CA ILE A 295 0.00 20.02 -19.47
C ILE A 295 -1.40 20.60 -19.31
N GLY A 296 -1.51 21.94 -19.27
CA GLY A 296 -2.79 22.62 -19.05
C GLY A 296 -3.36 22.42 -17.64
N PHE A 297 -2.49 22.15 -16.66
CA PHE A 297 -2.90 21.97 -15.28
C PHE A 297 -3.06 23.32 -14.58
N VAL A 298 -4.27 23.58 -14.10
CA VAL A 298 -4.56 24.69 -13.18
C VAL A 298 -4.63 24.10 -11.77
N ASN A 299 -3.72 24.53 -10.90
CA ASN A 299 -3.64 24.01 -9.55
C ASN A 299 -4.87 24.48 -8.74
N PRO A 300 -5.68 23.57 -8.18
CA PRO A 300 -6.85 23.96 -7.37
C PRO A 300 -6.45 24.77 -6.12
N PHE A 301 -5.17 24.72 -5.72
CA PHE A 301 -4.57 25.48 -4.62
C PHE A 301 -3.61 26.55 -5.11
N ASN A 302 -3.77 27.06 -6.35
CA ASN A 302 -2.91 28.06 -6.95
C ASN A 302 -2.64 29.24 -5.99
N GLY A 303 -1.33 29.58 -5.84
CA GLY A 303 -0.85 30.63 -4.95
C GLY A 303 -0.78 30.24 -3.47
N ILE A 304 -1.10 28.99 -3.11
CA ILE A 304 -1.03 28.51 -1.72
C ILE A 304 0.08 27.45 -1.63
N VAL A 305 1.16 27.74 -0.92
CA VAL A 305 2.22 26.75 -0.64
C VAL A 305 1.74 25.80 0.46
N ASP A 306 1.83 24.51 0.19
CA ASP A 306 1.47 23.47 1.16
C ASP A 306 2.55 23.36 2.26
N PRO A 307 2.23 23.57 3.55
CA PRO A 307 3.22 23.54 4.62
C PRO A 307 3.83 22.15 4.86
N ARG A 308 3.19 21.08 4.36
CA ARG A 308 3.74 19.72 4.46
C ARG A 308 4.97 19.53 3.56
N PHE A 309 5.16 20.43 2.59
CA PHE A 309 6.31 20.42 1.68
C PHE A 309 7.65 20.25 2.42
N VAL A 310 7.86 21.00 3.50
CA VAL A 310 9.10 20.92 4.30
C VAL A 310 9.29 19.56 5.00
N GLN A 311 8.20 18.83 5.26
CA GLN A 311 8.25 17.47 5.83
C GLN A 311 8.54 16.41 4.76
N PHE A 312 8.11 16.67 3.53
CA PHE A 312 8.24 15.73 2.42
C PHE A 312 9.64 15.74 1.79
N VAL A 313 10.27 16.92 1.70
CA VAL A 313 11.43 17.12 0.83
C VAL A 313 12.61 17.79 1.52
N GLN A 314 12.45 18.42 2.67
CA GLN A 314 13.53 19.10 3.38
C GLN A 314 14.01 18.29 4.59
N SER A 315 15.33 18.16 4.74
CA SER A 315 15.89 17.53 5.92
C SER A 315 15.67 18.40 7.18
N PRO A 316 15.47 17.82 8.36
CA PRO A 316 15.41 18.57 9.61
C PRO A 316 16.66 19.41 9.88
N ALA A 317 17.84 18.97 9.42
CA ALA A 317 19.08 19.75 9.53
C ALA A 317 19.02 21.03 8.70
N ASP A 318 18.51 20.96 7.47
CA ASP A 318 18.32 22.13 6.60
C ASP A 318 17.26 23.08 7.17
N GLN A 319 16.17 22.52 7.73
CA GLN A 319 15.14 23.30 8.43
C GLN A 319 15.73 24.05 9.63
N ALA A 320 16.48 23.36 10.47
CA ALA A 320 17.12 23.94 11.65
C ALA A 320 18.16 25.01 11.29
N ALA A 321 18.82 24.87 10.15
CA ALA A 321 19.76 25.85 9.62
C ALA A 321 19.10 27.04 8.91
N GLY A 322 17.76 27.03 8.75
CA GLY A 322 17.02 28.08 8.02
C GLY A 322 17.39 28.14 6.53
N LEU A 323 17.92 27.07 5.97
CA LEU A 323 18.30 27.03 4.57
C LEU A 323 17.05 26.91 3.69
N PRO A 324 16.99 27.66 2.57
CA PRO A 324 15.91 27.52 1.62
C PRO A 324 15.90 26.12 1.03
N THR A 325 14.72 25.55 0.86
CA THR A 325 14.52 24.28 0.20
C THR A 325 15.04 24.38 -1.24
N LYS A 326 16.03 23.57 -1.58
CA LYS A 326 16.60 23.53 -2.92
C LYS A 326 16.16 22.24 -3.58
N ASN A 327 15.43 22.36 -4.68
CA ASN A 327 14.74 21.24 -5.31
C ASN A 327 15.49 20.76 -6.54
N LEU A 328 15.81 19.47 -6.56
CA LEU A 328 16.35 18.79 -7.73
C LEU A 328 15.55 17.52 -7.97
N CYS A 329 14.49 17.61 -8.74
CA CYS A 329 13.62 16.48 -9.09
C CYS A 329 13.86 16.06 -10.53
N PRO A 330 14.04 14.75 -10.83
CA PRO A 330 13.92 14.27 -12.19
C PRO A 330 12.50 14.45 -12.70
N GLN A 331 12.37 14.65 -13.98
CA GLN A 331 11.09 14.67 -14.66
C GLN A 331 10.62 13.25 -14.92
N MET A 332 9.31 13.03 -14.83
CA MET A 332 8.70 11.73 -15.09
C MET A 332 8.91 11.27 -16.53
N GLY A 333 9.06 9.95 -16.71
CA GLY A 333 9.05 9.29 -18.00
C GLY A 333 10.25 9.56 -18.90
N LEU A 334 11.36 10.11 -18.36
CA LEU A 334 12.58 10.32 -19.10
C LEU A 334 13.52 9.10 -19.01
N ASN A 335 14.23 8.82 -20.11
CA ASN A 335 15.34 7.87 -20.05
C ASN A 335 16.50 8.39 -19.20
N ASN A 336 17.42 7.51 -18.81
CA ASN A 336 18.56 7.87 -17.95
C ASN A 336 19.40 9.02 -18.51
N THR A 337 19.61 9.09 -19.82
CA THR A 337 20.40 10.16 -20.47
C THR A 337 19.71 11.51 -20.32
N ASN A 338 18.42 11.58 -20.66
CA ASN A 338 17.63 12.81 -20.57
C ASN A 338 17.47 13.25 -19.10
N ASN A 339 17.23 12.31 -18.19
CA ASN A 339 17.18 12.60 -16.75
C ASN A 339 18.49 13.21 -16.24
N ASN A 340 19.65 12.70 -16.66
CA ASN A 340 20.94 13.28 -16.27
C ASN A 340 21.14 14.69 -16.83
N ILE A 341 20.69 14.97 -18.04
CA ILE A 341 20.75 16.31 -18.64
C ILE A 341 19.89 17.29 -17.86
N VAL A 342 18.64 16.89 -17.59
CA VAL A 342 17.68 17.71 -16.80
C VAL A 342 18.21 17.92 -15.39
N TRP A 343 18.70 16.87 -14.76
CA TRP A 343 19.31 16.94 -13.44
C TRP A 343 20.47 17.93 -13.38
N ALA A 344 21.39 17.86 -14.32
CA ALA A 344 22.55 18.75 -14.38
C ALA A 344 22.12 20.22 -14.58
N ALA A 345 21.15 20.46 -15.44
CA ALA A 345 20.62 21.80 -15.69
C ALA A 345 19.92 22.39 -14.47
N LEU A 346 19.07 21.59 -13.79
CA LEU A 346 18.37 22.00 -12.58
C LEU A 346 19.30 22.17 -11.38
N ALA A 347 20.41 21.43 -11.31
CA ALA A 347 21.42 21.58 -10.26
C ALA A 347 22.05 22.98 -10.22
N GLY A 348 22.09 23.65 -11.37
CA GLY A 348 22.56 25.04 -11.47
C GLY A 348 21.54 26.08 -11.00
N ASN A 349 20.27 25.71 -10.88
CA ASN A 349 19.22 26.62 -10.46
C ASN A 349 18.91 26.43 -8.96
N PRO A 350 19.19 27.41 -8.09
CA PRO A 350 18.98 27.29 -6.65
C PRO A 350 17.51 27.09 -6.27
N ASP A 351 16.56 27.56 -7.08
CA ASP A 351 15.11 27.47 -6.79
C ASP A 351 14.53 26.09 -7.16
N MET A 352 15.31 25.25 -7.81
CA MET A 352 14.88 23.97 -8.37
C MET A 352 15.49 22.75 -7.67
N ARG A 353 16.18 22.93 -6.56
CA ARG A 353 16.79 21.83 -5.82
C ARG A 353 15.84 21.28 -4.77
N ILE A 354 15.70 19.95 -4.69
CA ILE A 354 15.24 19.26 -3.49
C ILE A 354 16.46 18.67 -2.80
N SER A 355 16.68 19.03 -1.55
CA SER A 355 17.63 18.35 -0.67
C SER A 355 16.98 17.05 -0.16
N TYR A 356 17.02 16.02 -0.99
CA TYR A 356 16.44 14.72 -0.66
C TYR A 356 17.54 13.67 -0.55
N GLY A 357 18.39 13.84 0.37
CA GLY A 357 19.43 12.87 0.52
C GLY A 357 20.59 13.33 1.34
N PRO A 358 21.51 12.42 1.59
CA PRO A 358 22.60 12.65 2.48
C PRO A 358 23.47 13.80 1.99
N THR A 359 23.60 14.81 2.84
CA THR A 359 24.77 15.69 2.84
C THR A 359 26.01 14.87 3.20
N ALA A 360 27.21 15.39 3.11
CA ALA A 360 28.49 14.70 3.03
C ALA A 360 28.83 13.61 4.07
N SER A 361 28.03 13.38 5.12
CA SER A 361 28.20 12.23 6.02
C SER A 361 26.87 11.53 6.23
N ARG A 362 26.79 10.26 5.91
CA ARG A 362 25.57 9.43 6.01
C ARG A 362 25.03 9.26 7.42
N ALA A 363 25.86 9.45 8.43
CA ALA A 363 25.47 9.27 9.83
C ALA A 363 24.57 10.39 10.36
N ASP A 364 24.70 11.61 9.78
CA ASP A 364 23.95 12.80 10.21
C ASP A 364 22.79 13.13 9.27
N ASN A 365 22.51 12.23 8.32
CA ASN A 365 21.58 12.49 7.25
C ASN A 365 20.17 12.22 7.66
N ILE A 366 19.59 13.25 8.07
CA ILE A 366 18.17 13.24 8.32
C ILE A 366 17.49 13.62 7.03
N LEU A 367 17.06 12.60 6.42
CA LEU A 367 16.25 12.61 5.24
C LEU A 367 14.90 13.24 5.54
N ALA A 368 14.22 13.67 4.50
CA ALA A 368 12.82 14.00 4.57
C ALA A 368 12.05 12.91 5.33
N ARG A 369 10.98 13.31 6.00
CA ARG A 369 10.27 12.46 6.94
C ARG A 369 9.85 11.08 6.40
N PRO A 370 9.42 10.94 5.12
CA PRO A 370 9.01 9.63 4.56
C PRO A 370 10.10 8.57 4.53
N VAL A 371 11.36 8.95 4.63
CA VAL A 371 12.50 8.02 4.58
C VAL A 371 13.30 7.98 5.88
N GLN A 372 12.77 8.54 6.97
CA GLN A 372 13.36 8.40 8.31
C GLN A 372 13.11 7.02 8.89
N ALA A 373 14.02 6.54 9.74
CA ALA A 373 13.95 5.22 10.34
C ALA A 373 12.68 4.98 11.19
N SER A 374 12.17 6.02 11.85
CA SER A 374 10.95 5.97 12.67
C SER A 374 9.66 6.28 11.91
N PHE A 375 9.71 6.41 10.59
CA PHE A 375 8.53 6.69 9.80
C PHE A 375 7.55 5.51 9.84
N TRP A 376 6.33 5.70 9.39
CA TRP A 376 5.24 4.73 9.52
C TRP A 376 4.73 4.21 8.17
N SER A 377 4.00 3.09 8.22
CA SER A 377 3.22 2.52 7.12
C SER A 377 1.74 2.55 7.49
N THR A 378 0.89 2.97 6.56
CA THR A 378 -0.54 3.16 6.79
C THR A 378 -1.37 2.06 6.14
N PHE A 379 -2.15 1.34 6.93
CA PHE A 379 -3.15 0.42 6.40
C PHE A 379 -4.43 1.17 5.98
N LEU A 380 -4.89 2.06 6.82
CA LEU A 380 -5.92 3.06 6.55
C LEU A 380 -5.90 4.07 7.69
N ASP A 381 -6.14 5.34 7.39
CA ASP A 381 -6.15 6.40 8.40
C ASP A 381 -7.35 7.34 8.29
N PHE A 382 -7.54 8.14 9.33
CA PHE A 382 -8.68 9.03 9.42
C PHE A 382 -8.72 10.12 8.34
N PRO A 383 -7.60 10.77 7.92
CA PRO A 383 -7.65 11.72 6.82
C PRO A 383 -8.25 11.12 5.55
N ASN A 384 -7.83 9.89 5.15
CA ASN A 384 -8.42 9.20 4.01
C ASN A 384 -9.92 8.94 4.19
N VAL A 385 -10.34 8.51 5.38
CA VAL A 385 -11.76 8.28 5.71
C VAL A 385 -12.56 9.57 5.64
N ALA A 386 -12.04 10.67 6.18
CA ALA A 386 -12.70 11.97 6.12
C ALA A 386 -12.90 12.47 4.68
N PHE A 387 -11.89 12.30 3.82
CA PHE A 387 -12.00 12.63 2.39
C PHE A 387 -13.02 11.74 1.67
N LEU A 388 -13.09 10.45 1.97
CA LEU A 388 -14.10 9.54 1.41
C LEU A 388 -15.53 9.94 1.84
N ILE A 389 -15.72 10.38 3.09
CA ILE A 389 -17.03 10.86 3.57
C ILE A 389 -17.36 12.20 2.88
N ALA A 390 -16.41 13.11 2.75
CA ALA A 390 -16.60 14.39 2.05
C ALA A 390 -17.08 14.16 0.62
N GLU A 391 -16.41 13.28 -0.12
CA GLU A 391 -16.81 12.87 -1.47
C GLU A 391 -18.21 12.26 -1.47
N ARG A 392 -18.44 11.23 -0.64
CA ARG A 392 -19.72 10.50 -0.59
C ARG A 392 -20.91 11.41 -0.31
N ARG A 393 -20.75 12.44 0.50
CA ARG A 393 -21.79 13.39 0.90
C ARG A 393 -21.86 14.64 0.01
N GLY A 394 -21.40 14.53 -1.24
CA GLY A 394 -21.56 15.59 -2.24
C GLY A 394 -20.60 16.76 -2.03
N ASN A 395 -19.36 16.47 -1.74
CA ASN A 395 -18.31 17.44 -1.42
C ASN A 395 -18.57 18.17 -0.09
N ASP A 396 -18.85 17.39 0.95
CA ASP A 396 -19.13 17.92 2.29
C ASP A 396 -17.95 18.75 2.82
N ARG A 397 -18.25 20.01 3.14
CA ARG A 397 -17.28 21.02 3.56
C ARG A 397 -16.59 20.66 4.88
N ASP A 398 -17.37 20.16 5.84
CA ASP A 398 -16.87 19.91 7.19
C ASP A 398 -15.95 18.69 7.21
N PHE A 399 -16.32 17.60 6.52
CA PHE A 399 -15.44 16.44 6.39
C PHE A 399 -14.19 16.74 5.55
N PHE A 400 -14.29 17.57 4.52
CA PHE A 400 -13.10 18.03 3.80
C PHE A 400 -12.15 18.79 4.72
N SER A 401 -12.67 19.77 5.48
CA SER A 401 -11.89 20.53 6.47
C SER A 401 -11.25 19.62 7.52
N GLN A 402 -12.01 18.66 8.06
CA GLN A 402 -11.49 17.69 9.02
C GLN A 402 -10.37 16.82 8.43
N GLY A 403 -10.51 16.37 7.19
CA GLY A 403 -9.48 15.59 6.49
C GLY A 403 -8.19 16.38 6.31
N VAL A 404 -8.27 17.64 5.86
CA VAL A 404 -7.11 18.53 5.72
C VAL A 404 -6.44 18.77 7.06
N GLN A 405 -7.20 19.14 8.09
CA GLN A 405 -6.66 19.42 9.43
C GLN A 405 -6.01 18.17 10.04
N ALA A 406 -6.66 17.01 9.90
CA ALA A 406 -6.12 15.74 10.40
C ALA A 406 -4.81 15.37 9.70
N SER A 407 -4.72 15.61 8.39
CA SER A 407 -3.49 15.41 7.61
C SER A 407 -2.37 16.33 8.10
N LEU A 408 -2.63 17.61 8.27
CA LEU A 408 -1.64 18.58 8.78
C LEU A 408 -1.10 18.14 10.16
N ASN A 409 -1.98 17.65 11.05
CA ASN A 409 -1.60 17.13 12.36
C ASN A 409 -0.72 15.87 12.28
N VAL A 410 -1.06 14.92 11.40
CA VAL A 410 -0.25 13.71 11.16
C VAL A 410 1.16 14.08 10.71
N TRP A 411 1.29 15.08 9.84
CA TRP A 411 2.57 15.55 9.33
C TRP A 411 3.31 16.49 10.29
N GLY A 412 2.70 16.85 11.43
CA GLY A 412 3.34 17.62 12.48
C GLY A 412 3.49 19.11 12.13
N ILE A 413 2.60 19.63 11.29
CA ILE A 413 2.56 21.06 10.99
C ILE A 413 2.09 21.84 12.21
N SER A 414 2.74 22.97 12.49
CA SER A 414 2.39 23.80 13.65
C SER A 414 0.93 24.30 13.58
N ALA A 415 0.30 24.49 14.74
CA ALA A 415 -1.10 24.91 14.79
C ALA A 415 -1.34 26.24 14.04
N MET A 416 -0.36 27.15 14.08
CA MET A 416 -0.45 28.45 13.40
C MET A 416 -0.40 28.29 11.87
N GLU A 417 0.56 27.52 11.35
CA GLU A 417 0.70 27.24 9.92
C GLU A 417 -0.49 26.45 9.39
N ALA A 418 -0.92 25.44 10.16
CA ALA A 418 -2.09 24.62 9.84
C ALA A 418 -3.37 25.47 9.72
N ALA A 419 -3.59 26.37 10.68
CA ALA A 419 -4.75 27.26 10.64
C ALA A 419 -4.72 28.23 9.44
N ALA A 420 -3.56 28.81 9.14
CA ALA A 420 -3.39 29.71 8.00
C ALA A 420 -3.62 28.98 6.66
N TYR A 421 -3.02 27.79 6.50
CA TYR A 421 -3.20 26.96 5.30
C TYR A 421 -4.65 26.52 5.14
N LEU A 422 -5.24 25.98 6.22
CA LEU A 422 -6.63 25.52 6.18
C LEU A 422 -7.59 26.65 5.80
N SER A 423 -7.42 27.86 6.36
CA SER A 423 -8.24 29.02 5.99
C SER A 423 -8.16 29.31 4.49
N ALA A 424 -6.94 29.39 3.94
CA ALA A 424 -6.74 29.69 2.52
C ALA A 424 -7.31 28.58 1.60
N VAL A 425 -7.16 27.31 2.00
CA VAL A 425 -7.74 26.17 1.28
C VAL A 425 -9.27 26.21 1.31
N MET A 426 -9.86 26.53 2.47
CA MET A 426 -11.32 26.60 2.61
C MET A 426 -11.92 27.77 1.82
N ASP A 427 -11.25 28.93 1.72
CA ASP A 427 -11.67 30.02 0.86
C ASP A 427 -11.75 29.60 -0.62
N LYS A 428 -10.75 28.85 -1.09
CA LYS A 428 -10.76 28.25 -2.45
C LYS A 428 -11.88 27.24 -2.62
N PHE A 429 -12.06 26.36 -1.62
CA PHE A 429 -13.09 25.32 -1.65
C PHE A 429 -14.49 25.92 -1.72
N ASP A 430 -14.78 26.95 -0.92
CA ASP A 430 -16.09 27.60 -0.89
C ASP A 430 -16.41 28.31 -2.22
N ALA A 431 -15.40 28.84 -2.90
CA ALA A 431 -15.52 29.48 -4.20
C ALA A 431 -15.59 28.51 -5.39
N ALA A 432 -15.22 27.24 -5.20
CA ALA A 432 -15.09 26.27 -6.29
C ALA A 432 -16.44 25.71 -6.75
N THR A 433 -16.50 25.32 -8.02
CA THR A 433 -17.61 24.52 -8.57
C THR A 433 -17.67 23.13 -7.92
N ALA A 434 -18.76 22.38 -8.13
CA ALA A 434 -18.87 21.02 -7.62
C ALA A 434 -17.73 20.12 -8.11
N GLU A 435 -17.35 20.22 -9.39
CA GLU A 435 -16.21 19.50 -9.97
C GLU A 435 -14.89 19.94 -9.32
N GLY A 436 -14.67 21.27 -9.15
CA GLY A 436 -13.48 21.80 -8.49
C GLY A 436 -13.36 21.36 -7.03
N LYS A 437 -14.46 21.29 -6.29
CA LYS A 437 -14.50 20.75 -4.92
C LYS A 437 -14.09 19.28 -4.88
N PHE A 438 -14.60 18.49 -5.82
CA PHE A 438 -14.22 17.09 -5.97
C PHE A 438 -12.72 16.94 -6.27
N GLU A 439 -12.20 17.71 -7.23
CA GLU A 439 -10.75 17.73 -7.52
C GLU A 439 -9.92 18.11 -6.28
N MET A 440 -10.35 19.12 -5.52
CA MET A 440 -9.66 19.53 -4.29
C MET A 440 -9.63 18.41 -3.23
N ILE A 441 -10.73 17.66 -3.05
CA ILE A 441 -10.80 16.52 -2.12
C ILE A 441 -9.78 15.45 -2.53
N ILE A 442 -9.80 15.03 -3.79
CA ILE A 442 -8.89 13.97 -4.28
C ILE A 442 -7.43 14.45 -4.27
N THR A 443 -7.19 15.71 -4.60
CA THR A 443 -5.84 16.29 -4.57
C THR A 443 -5.29 16.36 -3.14
N GLN A 444 -6.07 16.73 -2.15
CA GLN A 444 -5.64 16.71 -0.74
C GLN A 444 -5.40 15.30 -0.24
N LYS A 445 -6.20 14.32 -0.66
CA LYS A 445 -5.98 12.90 -0.40
C LYS A 445 -4.67 12.42 -1.02
N TYR A 446 -4.41 12.80 -2.27
CA TYR A 446 -3.16 12.48 -2.98
C TYR A 446 -1.95 13.06 -2.24
N ILE A 447 -1.98 14.34 -1.86
CA ILE A 447 -0.89 14.98 -1.10
C ILE A 447 -0.67 14.28 0.25
N HIS A 448 -1.75 13.96 0.96
CA HIS A 448 -1.66 13.29 2.26
C HIS A 448 -0.92 11.96 2.20
N ASN A 449 -1.20 11.16 1.18
CA ASN A 449 -0.72 9.77 1.05
C ASN A 449 0.77 9.62 0.72
N PHE A 450 1.47 10.71 0.45
CA PHE A 450 2.87 10.70 0.06
C PHE A 450 3.76 9.93 1.04
N GLY A 451 4.42 8.89 0.54
CA GLY A 451 5.44 8.15 1.26
C GLY A 451 4.95 7.12 2.29
N HIS A 452 3.69 7.20 2.75
CA HIS A 452 3.16 6.24 3.72
C HIS A 452 1.96 5.42 3.22
N TYR A 453 1.35 5.84 2.10
CA TYR A 453 0.24 5.13 1.47
C TYR A 453 0.21 5.35 -0.06
N ASP A 454 1.35 5.27 -0.70
CA ASP A 454 1.55 5.55 -2.14
C ASP A 454 0.62 4.74 -3.06
N HIS A 455 0.24 3.52 -2.66
CA HIS A 455 -0.70 2.66 -3.40
C HIS A 455 -2.05 3.32 -3.63
N GLU A 456 -2.57 4.00 -2.62
CA GLU A 456 -3.88 4.64 -2.67
C GLU A 456 -3.92 5.74 -3.73
N SER A 457 -2.82 6.45 -3.93
CA SER A 457 -2.70 7.49 -4.94
C SER A 457 -2.91 6.95 -6.36
N VAL A 458 -2.35 5.76 -6.66
CA VAL A 458 -2.54 5.08 -7.96
C VAL A 458 -3.98 4.61 -8.13
N PHE A 459 -4.54 4.00 -7.10
CA PHE A 459 -5.90 3.47 -7.17
C PHE A 459 -6.95 4.58 -7.31
N GLU A 460 -6.78 5.69 -6.59
CA GLU A 460 -7.64 6.86 -6.71
C GLU A 460 -7.51 7.54 -8.06
N TYR A 461 -6.29 7.66 -8.61
CA TYR A 461 -6.13 8.20 -9.95
C TYR A 461 -6.86 7.35 -11.01
N ARG A 462 -6.73 6.04 -10.97
CA ARG A 462 -7.47 5.13 -11.87
C ARG A 462 -8.99 5.29 -11.74
N ARG A 463 -9.48 5.53 -10.52
CA ARG A 463 -10.90 5.74 -10.24
C ARG A 463 -11.42 7.11 -10.68
N THR A 464 -10.64 8.17 -10.50
CA THR A 464 -11.11 9.57 -10.61
C THR A 464 -10.51 10.36 -11.75
N GLU A 465 -9.31 10.00 -12.20
CA GLU A 465 -8.42 10.77 -13.08
C GLU A 465 -8.00 12.13 -12.45
N TYR A 466 -7.92 12.17 -11.12
CA TYR A 466 -7.39 13.29 -10.33
C TYR A 466 -6.21 12.85 -9.47
N PRO A 467 -5.24 13.73 -9.18
CA PRO A 467 -5.18 15.15 -9.58
C PRO A 467 -4.81 15.33 -11.06
N LYS A 468 -5.18 16.46 -11.64
CA LYS A 468 -4.83 16.81 -13.03
C LYS A 468 -3.35 17.18 -13.22
N SER A 469 -2.57 17.24 -12.14
CA SER A 469 -1.10 17.38 -12.18
C SER A 469 -0.38 16.12 -12.65
N VAL A 470 -1.05 14.98 -12.76
CA VAL A 470 -0.48 13.75 -13.31
C VAL A 470 -0.25 13.89 -14.81
N VAL A 471 1.00 13.70 -15.25
CA VAL A 471 1.40 13.80 -16.65
C VAL A 471 1.07 12.49 -17.37
N LEU A 472 0.44 12.61 -18.54
CA LEU A 472 0.13 11.45 -19.37
C LEU A 472 1.20 11.20 -20.43
N PRO A 473 1.37 9.96 -20.92
CA PRO A 473 2.27 9.67 -22.04
C PRO A 473 2.03 10.60 -23.23
N GLY A 474 3.12 11.13 -23.79
CA GLY A 474 3.10 12.10 -24.87
C GLY A 474 2.99 13.57 -24.45
N GLN A 475 2.63 13.86 -23.20
CA GLN A 475 2.65 15.23 -22.68
C GLN A 475 4.07 15.67 -22.33
N LYS A 476 4.29 16.99 -22.35
CA LYS A 476 5.54 17.59 -21.89
C LYS A 476 5.69 17.39 -20.38
N THR A 477 6.87 17.00 -19.95
CA THR A 477 7.18 16.72 -18.54
C THR A 477 8.16 17.74 -17.97
N GLY A 478 7.64 18.74 -17.25
CA GLY A 478 8.43 19.79 -16.60
C GLY A 478 8.90 20.92 -17.53
N PRO A 479 9.82 21.78 -17.05
CA PRO A 479 10.24 22.97 -17.78
C PRO A 479 11.08 22.63 -19.03
N THR A 480 11.13 23.58 -19.98
CA THR A 480 12.07 23.54 -21.09
C THR A 480 13.50 23.69 -20.57
N ILE A 481 14.40 22.79 -20.93
CA ILE A 481 15.80 22.83 -20.51
C ILE A 481 16.68 23.04 -21.75
N ASN A 482 17.48 24.10 -21.75
CA ASN A 482 18.37 24.46 -22.89
C ASN A 482 17.59 24.55 -24.22
N GLY A 483 16.38 25.03 -24.22
CA GLY A 483 15.53 25.11 -25.40
C GLY A 483 14.92 23.79 -25.87
N ILE A 484 15.05 22.72 -25.10
CA ILE A 484 14.51 21.38 -25.42
C ILE A 484 13.33 21.09 -24.50
N ASP A 485 12.22 20.70 -25.11
CA ASP A 485 11.08 20.14 -24.40
C ASP A 485 11.22 18.62 -24.29
N TYR A 486 11.03 18.10 -23.09
CA TYR A 486 11.04 16.67 -22.83
C TYR A 486 9.61 16.16 -22.65
N THR A 487 9.30 15.04 -23.28
CA THR A 487 7.97 14.41 -23.21
C THR A 487 8.02 13.07 -22.49
N PHE A 488 6.94 12.70 -21.83
CA PHE A 488 6.79 11.39 -21.21
C PHE A 488 6.66 10.32 -22.29
N VAL A 489 7.62 9.39 -22.35
CA VAL A 489 7.67 8.29 -23.32
C VAL A 489 7.65 6.96 -22.58
N THR A 490 6.62 6.17 -22.79
CA THR A 490 6.51 4.81 -22.28
C THR A 490 7.34 3.81 -23.10
N LEU A 491 7.75 2.71 -22.49
CA LEU A 491 8.48 1.64 -23.16
C LEU A 491 7.57 0.51 -23.65
N ASP A 492 6.37 0.38 -23.07
CA ASP A 492 5.35 -0.58 -23.49
C ASP A 492 4.44 -0.06 -24.63
N GLY A 493 4.66 1.19 -25.09
CA GLY A 493 3.85 1.84 -26.12
C GLY A 493 2.48 2.35 -25.63
N SER A 494 2.23 2.35 -24.33
CA SER A 494 1.01 2.91 -23.76
C SER A 494 0.93 4.41 -24.02
N THR A 495 -0.27 4.88 -24.41
CA THR A 495 -0.58 6.30 -24.66
C THR A 495 -1.40 6.94 -23.55
N ASP A 496 -1.56 6.22 -22.42
CA ASP A 496 -2.40 6.61 -21.33
C ASP A 496 -1.83 6.12 -19.99
N PHE A 497 -2.42 6.57 -18.88
CA PHE A 497 -2.04 6.14 -17.53
C PHE A 497 -2.21 4.63 -17.35
N MET A 498 -1.22 3.99 -16.75
CA MET A 498 -1.18 2.55 -16.49
C MET A 498 -2.37 2.08 -15.65
N GLN A 499 -3.18 1.17 -16.20
CA GLN A 499 -4.44 0.73 -15.58
C GLN A 499 -4.28 -0.45 -14.62
N ARG A 500 -3.27 -1.31 -14.82
CA ARG A 500 -3.02 -2.50 -13.98
C ARG A 500 -1.57 -2.97 -14.09
N MET A 501 -1.17 -3.84 -13.17
CA MET A 501 0.00 -4.70 -13.35
C MET A 501 -0.39 -5.96 -14.12
N MET A 502 0.51 -6.45 -14.96
CA MET A 502 0.38 -7.77 -15.58
C MET A 502 0.57 -8.86 -14.54
N TYR A 503 -0.02 -10.01 -14.77
CA TYR A 503 0.19 -11.17 -13.90
C TYR A 503 1.66 -11.60 -13.90
N PRO A 504 2.14 -12.17 -12.78
CA PRO A 504 3.49 -12.72 -12.71
C PRO A 504 3.67 -13.83 -13.77
N THR A 505 4.82 -13.83 -14.42
CA THR A 505 5.13 -14.81 -15.47
C THR A 505 5.12 -16.27 -15.01
N ASN A 506 5.39 -16.51 -13.70
CA ASN A 506 5.32 -17.85 -13.13
C ASN A 506 3.88 -18.39 -13.02
N GLU A 507 2.84 -17.54 -12.91
CA GLU A 507 1.44 -17.97 -12.94
C GLU A 507 1.09 -18.73 -14.23
N TYR A 508 1.65 -18.30 -15.35
CA TYR A 508 1.50 -18.97 -16.65
C TYR A 508 2.18 -20.34 -16.75
N THR A 509 2.98 -20.71 -15.75
CA THR A 509 3.60 -22.05 -15.67
C THR A 509 3.04 -22.88 -14.52
N THR A 510 2.64 -22.26 -13.42
CA THR A 510 2.19 -22.95 -12.21
C THR A 510 0.67 -23.09 -12.13
N ASN A 511 -0.09 -22.14 -12.68
CA ASN A 511 -1.57 -22.11 -12.67
C ASN A 511 -2.15 -21.64 -14.02
N LYS A 512 -1.61 -22.20 -15.10
CA LYS A 512 -1.85 -21.70 -16.47
C LYS A 512 -3.32 -21.59 -16.84
N GLU A 513 -4.11 -22.61 -16.56
CA GLU A 513 -5.52 -22.64 -16.96
C GLU A 513 -6.31 -21.49 -16.33
N SER A 514 -6.15 -21.27 -15.04
CA SER A 514 -6.86 -20.24 -14.29
C SER A 514 -6.44 -18.84 -14.70
N VAL A 515 -5.13 -18.60 -14.90
CA VAL A 515 -4.64 -17.28 -15.34
C VAL A 515 -5.03 -16.98 -16.79
N ASP A 516 -5.05 -17.97 -17.68
CA ASP A 516 -5.54 -17.81 -19.06
C ASP A 516 -7.02 -17.42 -19.08
N GLN A 517 -7.86 -18.09 -18.28
CA GLN A 517 -9.28 -17.77 -18.16
C GLN A 517 -9.50 -16.33 -17.62
N ALA A 518 -8.75 -15.93 -16.59
CA ALA A 518 -8.80 -14.58 -16.07
C ALA A 518 -8.36 -13.55 -17.11
N THR A 519 -7.28 -13.81 -17.82
CA THR A 519 -6.76 -12.95 -18.89
C THR A 519 -7.79 -12.76 -20.01
N ILE A 520 -8.40 -13.84 -20.47
CA ILE A 520 -9.44 -13.78 -21.52
C ILE A 520 -10.63 -12.95 -21.03
N SER A 521 -11.07 -13.19 -19.79
CA SER A 521 -12.24 -12.51 -19.25
C SER A 521 -12.06 -11.01 -19.08
N MET A 522 -10.83 -10.56 -18.80
CA MET A 522 -10.50 -9.13 -18.65
C MET A 522 -10.17 -8.43 -19.98
N GLY A 523 -10.11 -9.16 -21.09
CA GLY A 523 -9.75 -8.60 -22.41
C GLY A 523 -8.24 -8.51 -22.66
N GLY A 524 -7.44 -9.25 -21.92
CA GLY A 524 -5.99 -9.41 -22.10
C GLY A 524 -5.18 -9.12 -20.83
N ASP A 525 -3.93 -9.61 -20.83
CA ASP A 525 -2.96 -9.28 -19.77
C ASP A 525 -2.01 -8.19 -20.26
N ARG A 526 -2.49 -6.95 -20.23
CA ARG A 526 -1.75 -5.75 -20.63
C ARG A 526 -1.96 -4.63 -19.62
N GLN A 527 -0.98 -3.78 -19.48
CA GLN A 527 -1.00 -2.66 -18.51
C GLN A 527 -2.08 -1.61 -18.80
N ASN A 528 -2.54 -1.51 -20.03
CA ASN A 528 -3.60 -0.57 -20.45
C ASN A 528 -5.03 -1.13 -20.34
N VAL A 529 -5.21 -2.37 -19.88
CA VAL A 529 -6.54 -2.96 -19.66
C VAL A 529 -7.15 -2.37 -18.38
N PRO A 530 -8.29 -1.66 -18.47
CA PRO A 530 -8.92 -1.04 -17.30
C PRO A 530 -9.44 -2.09 -16.31
N LEU A 531 -9.19 -1.88 -15.04
CA LEU A 531 -9.77 -2.68 -13.96
C LEU A 531 -11.22 -2.26 -13.68
N TYR A 532 -11.99 -3.14 -13.07
CA TYR A 532 -13.44 -2.96 -12.85
C TYR A 532 -13.81 -1.62 -12.21
N TYR A 533 -13.01 -1.14 -11.26
CA TYR A 533 -13.26 0.13 -10.57
C TYR A 533 -12.77 1.38 -11.34
N SER A 534 -11.99 1.21 -12.40
CA SER A 534 -11.41 2.32 -13.15
C SER A 534 -12.49 3.16 -13.84
N LYS A 535 -12.29 4.48 -13.90
CA LYS A 535 -13.14 5.39 -14.68
C LYS A 535 -13.19 5.04 -16.16
N LYS A 536 -12.17 4.36 -16.68
CA LYS A 536 -12.06 3.91 -18.07
C LYS A 536 -12.72 2.56 -18.34
N TYR A 537 -13.13 1.84 -17.29
CA TYR A 537 -13.82 0.57 -17.49
C TYR A 537 -15.14 0.77 -18.23
N ARG A 538 -15.38 -0.08 -19.23
CA ARG A 538 -16.64 -0.13 -19.98
C ARG A 538 -17.22 -1.53 -19.84
N LYS A 539 -18.47 -1.63 -19.40
CA LYS A 539 -19.21 -2.90 -19.32
C LYS A 539 -19.52 -3.45 -20.71
#